data_a3a0ac745497c675a599117680f71c5e
#
_entry.id   a3a0ac745497c675a599117680f71c5e
#
_cell.length_a   1.000
_cell.length_b   1.000
_cell.length_c   1.000
_cell.angle_alpha   90.00
_cell.angle_beta   90.00
_cell.angle_gamma   90.00
#
_symmetry.space_group_name_H-M   'P 1'
#
loop_
_entity.id
_entity.type
_entity.pdbx_description
1 polymer ?
#
loop_
_entity_poly.entity_id
_entity_poly.type
_entity_poly.pdbx_seq_one_letter_code
_entity_poly.pdbx_strand_id
1 'polypeptide(L)'
;MHQNLVLTWQLSEIHGWGLVGLHTALYLLDQERPPLLADLPLLSAMRPANRARIEPLLEAHHRIAAIAQQAGDKILRLEGATVLQALGNGFIPGAAARFQGSRTVGVIAFENTAFDAAVRERARVYDRIVVHSTYNRDLLAEQGFTGVGLAFQGVDPEELAPVPPTGRFGNRFVVFSGGKIEFRKGQDIVLAAFRRFRERRPDALLVTAWHNYWPSSSAGIAESPHTPAPPAIGENGRLRIVEWAMAHGVPPDAFIDMGILGREQIAAILADCHAAVFPNRCEGATNLVAMEAMACGVPVILSANTGHLDLIREGNCLPLRRQSPVPDPDGSRRGWGESSVEELVEHLDRLYTDRAAARRCAEEGRAFVRGERTWRAFARSFVEAVE
;
A
#
# COMPACT_ATOMS: atom_id res chain seq x y z
N MET A 1 21.26 -25.97 7.59
CA MET A 1 19.87 -26.40 7.29
C MET A 1 19.00 -25.15 7.24
N HIS A 2 18.31 -24.91 6.14
CA HIS A 2 17.35 -23.79 6.08
C HIS A 2 16.17 -24.09 7.02
N GLN A 3 15.82 -23.11 7.86
CA GLN A 3 14.67 -23.23 8.76
C GLN A 3 13.36 -23.14 7.94
N ASN A 4 12.32 -23.87 8.35
CA ASN A 4 11.00 -23.74 7.77
C ASN A 4 10.43 -22.34 8.07
N LEU A 5 9.98 -21.62 7.05
CA LEU A 5 9.31 -20.33 7.23
C LEU A 5 7.81 -20.55 7.45
N VAL A 6 7.25 -19.87 8.44
CA VAL A 6 5.81 -19.91 8.77
C VAL A 6 5.22 -18.52 8.60
N LEU A 7 4.26 -18.38 7.71
CA LEU A 7 3.51 -17.13 7.49
C LEU A 7 2.25 -17.14 8.34
N THR A 8 2.04 -16.11 9.16
CA THR A 8 0.94 -16.10 10.14
C THR A 8 -0.20 -15.13 9.76
N TRP A 9 -0.24 -14.65 8.53
CA TRP A 9 -1.34 -13.79 8.03
C TRP A 9 -1.90 -14.31 6.72
N GLN A 10 -3.14 -13.88 6.43
CA GLN A 10 -3.88 -14.34 5.26
C GLN A 10 -3.22 -13.89 3.96
N LEU A 11 -2.91 -14.84 3.08
CA LEU A 11 -2.45 -14.59 1.72
C LEU A 11 -3.65 -14.24 0.84
N SER A 12 -3.53 -13.18 0.02
CA SER A 12 -4.56 -12.77 -0.96
C SER A 12 -3.98 -11.81 -1.99
N GLU A 13 -4.74 -11.52 -3.05
CA GLU A 13 -4.40 -10.46 -4.02
C GLU A 13 -5.17 -9.15 -3.80
N ILE A 14 -5.87 -8.99 -2.66
CA ILE A 14 -6.76 -7.85 -2.42
C ILE A 14 -6.05 -6.67 -1.75
N HIS A 15 -5.09 -6.94 -0.86
CA HIS A 15 -4.45 -5.90 -0.05
C HIS A 15 -2.95 -6.15 0.13
N GLY A 16 -2.21 -5.10 0.51
CA GLY A 16 -0.75 -5.14 0.61
C GLY A 16 -0.19 -6.29 1.45
N TRP A 17 -0.77 -6.58 2.62
CA TRP A 17 -0.33 -7.70 3.45
C TRP A 17 -0.54 -9.05 2.77
N GLY A 18 -1.68 -9.23 2.12
CA GLY A 18 -1.96 -10.45 1.35
C GLY A 18 -0.93 -10.67 0.24
N LEU A 19 -0.59 -9.62 -0.50
CA LEU A 19 0.41 -9.64 -1.57
C LEU A 19 1.83 -9.94 -1.04
N VAL A 20 2.23 -9.34 0.09
CA VAL A 20 3.51 -9.62 0.76
C VAL A 20 3.63 -11.12 1.07
N GLY A 21 2.62 -11.72 1.70
CA GLY A 21 2.61 -13.14 2.01
C GLY A 21 2.57 -14.03 0.76
N LEU A 22 1.71 -13.70 -0.19
CA LEU A 22 1.55 -14.45 -1.44
C LEU A 22 2.87 -14.52 -2.22
N HIS A 23 3.50 -13.37 -2.49
CA HIS A 23 4.73 -13.35 -3.28
C HIS A 23 5.93 -13.95 -2.53
N THR A 24 5.95 -13.87 -1.20
CA THR A 24 6.91 -14.62 -0.39
C THR A 24 6.71 -16.13 -0.55
N ALA A 25 5.47 -16.60 -0.45
CA ALA A 25 5.17 -18.03 -0.62
C ALA A 25 5.51 -18.53 -2.04
N LEU A 26 5.12 -17.78 -3.08
CA LEU A 26 5.43 -18.13 -4.46
C LEU A 26 6.93 -18.21 -4.73
N TYR A 27 7.71 -17.26 -4.20
CA TYR A 27 9.18 -17.27 -4.31
C TYR A 27 9.79 -18.49 -3.62
N LEU A 28 9.32 -18.83 -2.41
CA LEU A 28 9.81 -20.00 -1.68
C LEU A 28 9.46 -21.31 -2.39
N LEU A 29 8.29 -21.39 -3.03
CA LEU A 29 7.92 -22.53 -3.88
C LEU A 29 8.85 -22.67 -5.09
N ASP A 30 9.27 -21.56 -5.71
CA ASP A 30 10.26 -21.57 -6.79
C ASP A 30 11.66 -22.04 -6.32
N GLN A 31 11.94 -21.95 -5.01
CA GLN A 31 13.17 -22.44 -4.39
C GLN A 31 13.02 -23.87 -3.83
N GLU A 32 11.92 -24.58 -4.12
CA GLU A 32 11.59 -25.92 -3.57
C GLU A 32 11.56 -25.91 -2.02
N ARG A 33 11.19 -24.79 -1.42
CA ARG A 33 11.12 -24.55 0.03
C ARG A 33 9.70 -24.12 0.45
N PRO A 34 8.69 -24.99 0.36
CA PRO A 34 7.31 -24.60 0.63
C PRO A 34 7.17 -24.05 2.07
N PRO A 35 6.58 -22.84 2.24
CA PRO A 35 6.33 -22.29 3.57
C PRO A 35 5.15 -22.98 4.23
N LEU A 36 5.09 -22.91 5.55
CA LEU A 36 3.89 -23.28 6.32
C LEU A 36 2.97 -22.05 6.46
N LEU A 37 1.67 -22.27 6.30
CA LEU A 37 0.66 -21.23 6.45
C LEU A 37 -0.10 -21.44 7.75
N ALA A 38 0.00 -20.50 8.68
CA ALA A 38 -0.76 -20.54 9.93
C ALA A 38 -2.16 -19.94 9.79
N ASP A 39 -2.38 -19.10 8.77
CA ASP A 39 -3.71 -18.54 8.44
C ASP A 39 -4.18 -19.07 7.09
N LEU A 40 -5.52 -19.21 6.94
CA LEU A 40 -6.14 -19.74 5.72
C LEU A 40 -6.02 -18.71 4.58
N PRO A 41 -5.39 -19.07 3.45
CA PRO A 41 -5.30 -18.17 2.31
C PRO A 41 -6.68 -17.92 1.68
N LEU A 42 -6.94 -16.71 1.23
CA LEU A 42 -8.19 -16.33 0.57
C LEU A 42 -8.12 -16.70 -0.91
N LEU A 43 -8.26 -17.98 -1.23
CA LEU A 43 -8.11 -18.53 -2.58
C LEU A 43 -9.10 -17.92 -3.59
N SER A 44 -10.31 -17.55 -3.14
CA SER A 44 -11.33 -16.90 -3.99
C SER A 44 -10.90 -15.51 -4.49
N ALA A 45 -9.93 -14.90 -3.83
CA ALA A 45 -9.37 -13.60 -4.17
C ALA A 45 -7.98 -13.72 -4.81
N MET A 46 -7.69 -14.86 -5.43
CA MET A 46 -6.44 -15.10 -6.17
C MET A 46 -6.75 -15.47 -7.62
N ARG A 47 -5.89 -15.03 -8.52
CA ARG A 47 -5.90 -15.47 -9.91
C ARG A 47 -5.70 -16.98 -10.01
N PRO A 48 -6.27 -17.66 -11.01
CA PRO A 48 -6.20 -19.11 -11.14
C PRO A 48 -4.75 -19.65 -11.08
N ALA A 49 -3.79 -18.97 -11.70
CA ALA A 49 -2.39 -19.39 -11.73
C ALA A 49 -1.75 -19.38 -10.31
N ASN A 50 -1.97 -18.33 -9.54
CA ASN A 50 -1.45 -18.23 -8.17
C ASN A 50 -2.18 -19.20 -7.23
N ARG A 51 -3.51 -19.28 -7.37
CA ARG A 51 -4.33 -20.24 -6.62
C ARG A 51 -3.82 -21.67 -6.77
N ALA A 52 -3.60 -22.15 -7.99
CA ALA A 52 -3.12 -23.49 -8.28
C ALA A 52 -1.77 -23.79 -7.60
N ARG A 53 -0.92 -22.78 -7.41
CA ARG A 53 0.37 -22.93 -6.73
C ARG A 53 0.26 -22.90 -5.20
N ILE A 54 -0.71 -22.18 -4.64
CA ILE A 54 -0.90 -22.05 -3.18
C ILE A 54 -1.75 -23.20 -2.63
N GLU A 55 -2.72 -23.69 -3.39
CA GLU A 55 -3.66 -24.74 -2.96
C GLU A 55 -2.98 -26.00 -2.37
N PRO A 56 -1.85 -26.51 -2.89
CA PRO A 56 -1.13 -27.63 -2.30
C PRO A 56 -0.62 -27.40 -0.86
N LEU A 57 -0.41 -26.13 -0.46
CA LEU A 57 0.02 -25.80 0.91
C LEU A 57 -1.10 -25.99 1.95
N LEU A 58 -2.36 -26.13 1.52
CA LEU A 58 -3.51 -26.28 2.43
C LEU A 58 -3.45 -27.56 3.24
N GLU A 59 -2.85 -28.64 2.74
CA GLU A 59 -2.72 -29.87 3.50
C GLU A 59 -1.92 -29.65 4.79
N ALA A 60 -0.78 -28.95 4.68
CA ALA A 60 0.04 -28.61 5.85
C ALA A 60 -0.68 -27.58 6.76
N HIS A 61 -1.39 -26.61 6.15
CA HIS A 61 -2.21 -25.63 6.89
C HIS A 61 -3.27 -26.34 7.75
N HIS A 62 -4.03 -27.29 7.20
CA HIS A 62 -5.07 -27.99 7.95
C HIS A 62 -4.52 -28.74 9.16
N ARG A 63 -3.32 -29.34 9.04
CA ARG A 63 -2.65 -30.01 10.19
C ARG A 63 -2.30 -28.99 11.29
N ILE A 64 -1.73 -27.83 10.94
CA ILE A 64 -1.40 -26.77 11.90
C ILE A 64 -2.68 -26.20 12.53
N ALA A 65 -3.72 -25.96 11.73
CA ALA A 65 -4.99 -25.42 12.21
C ALA A 65 -5.66 -26.37 13.22
N ALA A 66 -5.62 -27.70 12.99
CA ALA A 66 -6.15 -28.69 13.92
C ALA A 66 -5.39 -28.67 15.26
N ILE A 67 -4.05 -28.62 15.23
CA ILE A 67 -3.23 -28.48 16.43
C ILE A 67 -3.56 -27.18 17.17
N ALA A 68 -3.68 -26.09 16.42
CA ALA A 68 -4.00 -24.79 16.97
C ALA A 68 -5.39 -24.74 17.63
N GLN A 69 -6.36 -25.40 17.04
CA GLN A 69 -7.70 -25.53 17.62
C GLN A 69 -7.69 -26.32 18.94
N GLN A 70 -6.96 -27.43 19.00
CA GLN A 70 -6.82 -28.23 20.22
C GLN A 70 -6.08 -27.48 21.34
N ALA A 71 -5.11 -26.64 20.98
CA ALA A 71 -4.33 -25.88 21.94
C ALA A 71 -5.12 -24.68 22.55
N GLY A 72 -6.23 -24.26 21.94
CA GLY A 72 -6.99 -23.08 22.36
C GLY A 72 -6.14 -21.81 22.29
N ASP A 73 -6.10 -21.02 23.37
CA ASP A 73 -5.35 -19.77 23.45
C ASP A 73 -3.87 -19.94 23.85
N LYS A 74 -3.39 -21.18 23.96
CA LYS A 74 -2.00 -21.42 24.35
C LYS A 74 -1.03 -21.01 23.25
N ILE A 75 0.16 -20.58 23.66
CA ILE A 75 1.28 -20.32 22.74
C ILE A 75 1.74 -21.65 22.13
N LEU A 76 1.83 -21.66 20.82
CA LEU A 76 2.32 -22.78 20.03
C LEU A 76 3.76 -22.52 19.60
N ARG A 77 4.69 -23.31 20.15
CA ARG A 77 6.10 -23.23 19.78
C ARG A 77 6.40 -24.21 18.65
N LEU A 78 6.91 -23.68 17.53
CA LEU A 78 7.27 -24.44 16.32
C LEU A 78 8.80 -24.57 16.28
N GLU A 79 9.30 -25.68 16.81
CA GLU A 79 10.74 -25.95 16.86
C GLU A 79 11.31 -26.08 15.45
N GLY A 80 12.53 -25.54 15.24
CA GLY A 80 13.20 -25.53 13.93
C GLY A 80 12.56 -24.63 12.88
N ALA A 81 11.62 -23.75 13.27
CA ALA A 81 10.95 -22.84 12.36
C ALA A 81 11.27 -21.37 12.66
N THR A 82 11.29 -20.55 11.62
CA THR A 82 11.20 -19.09 11.72
C THR A 82 9.76 -18.65 11.47
N VAL A 83 9.12 -18.09 12.49
CA VAL A 83 7.74 -17.59 12.41
C VAL A 83 7.72 -16.11 12.07
N LEU A 84 7.01 -15.74 11.01
CA LEU A 84 6.84 -14.37 10.57
C LEU A 84 5.47 -13.87 11.03
N GLN A 85 5.43 -12.77 11.77
CA GLN A 85 4.20 -12.15 12.29
C GLN A 85 3.98 -10.78 11.66
N ALA A 86 2.83 -10.59 10.99
CA ALA A 86 2.40 -9.26 10.54
C ALA A 86 1.90 -8.45 11.73
N LEU A 87 2.42 -7.22 11.85
CA LEU A 87 2.16 -6.34 12.98
C LEU A 87 1.45 -5.06 12.54
N GLY A 88 0.49 -4.62 13.34
CA GLY A 88 -0.12 -3.30 13.21
C GLY A 88 0.71 -2.19 13.86
N ASN A 89 0.25 -0.93 13.71
CA ASN A 89 0.83 0.21 14.43
C ASN A 89 1.02 -0.10 15.92
N GLY A 90 2.12 0.39 16.50
CA GLY A 90 2.48 0.12 17.89
C GLY A 90 2.90 -1.34 18.15
N PHE A 91 3.32 -2.09 17.12
CA PHE A 91 3.74 -3.49 17.19
C PHE A 91 2.65 -4.42 17.76
N ILE A 92 1.39 -4.11 17.46
CA ILE A 92 0.27 -4.92 17.90
C ILE A 92 0.18 -6.15 17.00
N PRO A 93 0.41 -7.37 17.55
CA PRO A 93 0.29 -8.59 16.76
C PRO A 93 -1.18 -8.92 16.48
N GLY A 94 -1.43 -9.56 15.33
CA GLY A 94 -2.75 -10.10 15.01
C GLY A 94 -3.07 -11.40 15.79
N ALA A 95 -4.16 -12.04 15.43
CA ALA A 95 -4.63 -13.30 16.05
C ALA A 95 -3.59 -14.45 16.02
N ALA A 96 -2.62 -14.36 15.10
CA ALA A 96 -1.54 -15.34 14.97
C ALA A 96 -0.35 -15.13 15.92
N ALA A 97 -0.42 -14.17 16.86
CA ALA A 97 0.62 -13.92 17.87
C ALA A 97 0.98 -15.14 18.72
N ARG A 98 0.07 -16.08 18.84
CA ARG A 98 0.28 -17.35 19.57
C ARG A 98 1.28 -18.31 18.89
N PHE A 99 1.57 -18.13 17.61
CA PHE A 99 2.60 -18.93 16.93
C PHE A 99 3.97 -18.29 17.16
N GLN A 100 4.86 -19.03 17.81
CA GLN A 100 6.25 -18.64 18.04
C GLN A 100 7.17 -19.70 17.46
N GLY A 101 8.28 -19.27 16.85
CA GLY A 101 9.31 -20.19 16.32
C GLY A 101 10.48 -20.35 17.25
N SER A 102 11.46 -21.13 16.79
CA SER A 102 12.83 -21.02 17.32
C SER A 102 13.39 -19.61 17.09
N ARG A 103 12.85 -18.94 16.08
CA ARG A 103 13.03 -17.53 15.78
C ARG A 103 11.66 -16.92 15.41
N THR A 104 11.34 -15.75 15.96
CA THR A 104 10.11 -15.02 15.63
C THR A 104 10.47 -13.64 15.11
N VAL A 105 10.04 -13.36 13.86
CA VAL A 105 10.33 -12.12 13.15
C VAL A 105 9.07 -11.29 13.04
N GLY A 106 9.14 -10.04 13.50
CA GLY A 106 8.07 -9.05 13.31
C GLY A 106 8.18 -8.40 11.93
N VAL A 107 7.10 -8.43 11.16
CA VAL A 107 7.01 -7.74 9.87
C VAL A 107 6.04 -6.59 10.02
N ILE A 108 6.47 -5.36 9.74
CA ILE A 108 5.67 -4.16 10.02
C ILE A 108 5.84 -3.07 8.96
N ALA A 109 4.74 -2.38 8.68
CA ALA A 109 4.74 -1.07 8.04
C ALA A 109 3.91 -0.15 8.92
N PHE A 110 4.56 0.77 9.64
CA PHE A 110 3.89 1.62 10.61
C PHE A 110 3.90 3.09 10.18
N GLU A 111 2.83 3.77 10.49
CA GLU A 111 2.68 5.20 10.31
C GLU A 111 2.71 5.96 11.64
N ASN A 112 2.22 5.34 12.71
CA ASN A 112 2.26 5.92 14.06
C ASN A 112 3.67 5.80 14.64
N THR A 113 4.27 6.93 14.96
CA THR A 113 5.67 7.06 15.43
C THR A 113 5.80 7.24 16.93
N ALA A 114 4.72 7.15 17.70
CA ALA A 114 4.78 7.20 19.16
C ALA A 114 5.35 5.89 19.72
N PHE A 115 6.59 5.95 20.20
CA PHE A 115 7.30 4.82 20.81
C PHE A 115 7.33 4.96 22.32
N ASP A 116 6.21 4.70 22.98
CA ASP A 116 6.13 4.61 24.43
C ASP A 116 6.78 3.32 24.99
N ALA A 117 6.78 3.16 26.29
CA ALA A 117 7.38 1.98 26.95
C ALA A 117 6.68 0.67 26.51
N ALA A 118 5.36 0.68 26.33
CA ALA A 118 4.58 -0.50 25.95
C ALA A 118 4.86 -0.89 24.48
N VAL A 119 5.00 0.08 23.58
CA VAL A 119 5.41 -0.15 22.17
C VAL A 119 6.79 -0.77 22.11
N ARG A 120 7.75 -0.23 22.90
CA ARG A 120 9.13 -0.76 22.95
C ARG A 120 9.16 -2.18 23.48
N GLU A 121 8.39 -2.48 24.52
CA GLU A 121 8.32 -3.83 25.08
C GLU A 121 7.74 -4.84 24.07
N ARG A 122 6.66 -4.46 23.36
CA ARG A 122 6.14 -5.32 22.26
C ARG A 122 7.15 -5.55 21.14
N ALA A 123 7.91 -4.53 20.78
CA ALA A 123 8.92 -4.66 19.73
C ALA A 123 10.09 -5.57 20.12
N ARG A 124 10.48 -5.59 21.40
CA ARG A 124 11.61 -6.37 21.90
C ARG A 124 11.39 -7.88 21.94
N VAL A 125 10.15 -8.34 21.82
CA VAL A 125 9.87 -9.79 21.80
C VAL A 125 10.24 -10.47 20.48
N TYR A 126 10.55 -9.67 19.45
CA TYR A 126 10.95 -10.18 18.15
C TYR A 126 12.47 -10.29 18.04
N ASP A 127 12.95 -11.44 17.56
CA ASP A 127 14.37 -11.68 17.30
C ASP A 127 14.90 -10.77 16.17
N ARG A 128 14.00 -10.35 15.28
CA ARG A 128 14.26 -9.42 14.19
C ARG A 128 12.98 -8.69 13.80
N ILE A 129 13.16 -7.47 13.27
CA ILE A 129 12.06 -6.69 12.70
C ILE A 129 12.39 -6.44 11.22
N VAL A 130 11.41 -6.64 10.32
CA VAL A 130 11.53 -6.32 8.90
C VAL A 130 10.50 -5.28 8.52
N VAL A 131 10.94 -4.24 7.83
CA VAL A 131 10.14 -3.11 7.37
C VAL A 131 10.18 -2.96 5.85
N HIS A 132 9.29 -2.12 5.30
CA HIS A 132 9.12 -1.97 3.87
C HIS A 132 9.49 -0.58 3.33
N SER A 133 10.09 0.28 4.16
CA SER A 133 10.59 1.60 3.76
C SER A 133 11.83 2.00 4.55
N THR A 134 12.66 2.85 3.95
CA THR A 134 13.81 3.47 4.66
C THR A 134 13.31 4.33 5.81
N TYR A 135 12.17 5.00 5.66
CA TYR A 135 11.53 5.78 6.71
C TYR A 135 11.29 4.95 7.99
N ASN A 136 10.66 3.78 7.88
CA ASN A 136 10.44 2.92 9.04
C ASN A 136 11.74 2.36 9.61
N ARG A 137 12.71 1.96 8.74
CA ARG A 137 14.02 1.46 9.18
C ARG A 137 14.76 2.52 10.02
N ASP A 138 14.82 3.75 9.52
CA ASP A 138 15.59 4.81 10.14
C ASP A 138 14.96 5.26 11.47
N LEU A 139 13.62 5.33 11.53
CA LEU A 139 12.91 5.55 12.79
C LEU A 139 13.19 4.48 13.84
N LEU A 140 13.23 3.20 13.46
CA LEU A 140 13.57 2.12 14.40
C LEU A 140 15.03 2.21 14.85
N ALA A 141 15.96 2.53 13.95
CA ALA A 141 17.36 2.74 14.30
C ALA A 141 17.53 3.88 15.31
N GLU A 142 16.83 5.00 15.14
CA GLU A 142 16.80 6.12 16.08
C GLU A 142 16.21 5.74 17.46
N GLN A 143 15.30 4.75 17.48
CA GLN A 143 14.76 4.19 18.72
C GLN A 143 15.69 3.15 19.39
N GLY A 144 16.87 2.89 18.81
CA GLY A 144 17.87 1.96 19.33
C GLY A 144 17.66 0.51 18.91
N PHE A 145 16.75 0.21 17.96
CA PHE A 145 16.63 -1.13 17.41
C PHE A 145 17.74 -1.39 16.40
N THR A 146 18.48 -2.49 16.60
CA THR A 146 19.56 -2.93 15.72
C THR A 146 19.12 -4.08 14.82
N GLY A 147 19.79 -4.25 13.67
CA GLY A 147 19.52 -5.40 12.78
C GLY A 147 18.15 -5.37 12.12
N VAL A 148 17.57 -4.17 11.93
CA VAL A 148 16.30 -4.01 11.21
C VAL A 148 16.47 -4.39 9.74
N GLY A 149 15.71 -5.39 9.27
CA GLY A 149 15.68 -5.80 7.88
C GLY A 149 14.84 -4.85 7.04
N LEU A 150 15.24 -4.62 5.78
CA LEU A 150 14.52 -3.79 4.82
C LEU A 150 14.24 -4.58 3.55
N ALA A 151 12.96 -4.63 3.15
CA ALA A 151 12.54 -5.23 1.88
C ALA A 151 11.43 -4.36 1.26
N PHE A 152 11.75 -3.68 0.17
CA PHE A 152 10.78 -2.83 -0.53
C PHE A 152 9.73 -3.68 -1.23
N GLN A 153 8.46 -3.36 -1.04
CA GLN A 153 7.35 -3.96 -1.78
C GLN A 153 7.53 -3.76 -3.30
N GLY A 154 6.81 -4.54 -4.09
CA GLY A 154 6.94 -4.51 -5.55
C GLY A 154 5.61 -4.60 -6.29
N VAL A 155 5.75 -4.69 -7.61
CA VAL A 155 4.66 -4.96 -8.55
C VAL A 155 5.03 -6.16 -9.43
N ASP A 156 4.03 -6.75 -10.07
CA ASP A 156 4.25 -7.71 -11.16
C ASP A 156 4.29 -6.92 -12.49
N PRO A 157 5.46 -6.76 -13.11
CA PRO A 157 5.60 -5.95 -14.32
C PRO A 157 4.94 -6.58 -15.55
N GLU A 158 4.64 -7.87 -15.54
CA GLU A 158 3.94 -8.55 -16.65
C GLU A 158 2.43 -8.37 -16.51
N GLU A 159 1.90 -8.50 -15.29
CA GLU A 159 0.50 -8.25 -14.98
C GLU A 159 0.10 -6.78 -15.24
N LEU A 160 0.98 -5.85 -14.87
CA LEU A 160 0.77 -4.42 -14.98
C LEU A 160 1.50 -3.79 -16.17
N ALA A 161 1.71 -4.58 -17.24
CA ALA A 161 2.20 -4.02 -18.48
C ALA A 161 1.19 -3.03 -19.07
N PRO A 162 1.66 -1.92 -19.70
CA PRO A 162 0.76 -1.02 -20.39
C PRO A 162 -0.04 -1.73 -21.47
N VAL A 163 -1.33 -1.48 -21.48
CA VAL A 163 -2.24 -1.98 -22.50
C VAL A 163 -2.78 -0.80 -23.34
N PRO A 164 -3.29 -1.03 -24.57
CA PRO A 164 -3.88 0.05 -25.35
C PRO A 164 -5.05 0.72 -24.62
N PRO A 165 -5.19 2.06 -24.69
CA PRO A 165 -6.33 2.76 -24.15
C PRO A 165 -7.65 2.24 -24.73
N THR A 166 -8.67 2.12 -23.89
CA THR A 166 -10.00 1.64 -24.33
C THR A 166 -10.90 2.77 -24.80
N GLY A 167 -10.55 4.03 -24.51
CA GLY A 167 -11.36 5.20 -24.83
C GLY A 167 -12.64 5.33 -23.97
N ARG A 168 -12.77 4.58 -22.87
CA ARG A 168 -13.97 4.55 -22.02
C ARG A 168 -14.39 5.90 -21.43
N PHE A 169 -13.44 6.80 -21.28
CA PHE A 169 -13.68 8.14 -20.73
C PHE A 169 -13.74 9.23 -21.83
N GLY A 170 -13.80 8.83 -23.11
CA GLY A 170 -13.81 9.76 -24.24
C GLY A 170 -12.54 10.59 -24.34
N ASN A 171 -12.65 11.85 -24.76
CA ASN A 171 -11.53 12.77 -24.94
C ASN A 171 -11.17 13.54 -23.66
N ARG A 172 -11.50 13.02 -22.50
CA ARG A 172 -11.29 13.71 -21.22
C ARG A 172 -9.84 13.56 -20.73
N PHE A 173 -9.37 14.58 -20.00
CA PHE A 173 -8.13 14.46 -19.26
C PHE A 173 -8.40 13.74 -17.95
N VAL A 174 -8.00 12.47 -17.86
CA VAL A 174 -8.32 11.61 -16.72
C VAL A 174 -7.22 11.65 -15.68
N VAL A 175 -7.57 12.04 -14.46
CA VAL A 175 -6.73 11.99 -13.27
C VAL A 175 -7.19 10.81 -12.43
N PHE A 176 -6.26 9.92 -12.06
CA PHE A 176 -6.53 8.75 -11.21
C PHE A 176 -6.05 8.99 -9.78
N SER A 177 -6.81 8.47 -8.81
CA SER A 177 -6.37 8.33 -7.42
C SER A 177 -6.93 7.06 -6.81
N GLY A 178 -6.11 6.31 -6.09
CA GLY A 178 -6.51 5.03 -5.49
C GLY A 178 -6.04 4.86 -4.04
N GLY A 179 -6.68 3.92 -3.35
CA GLY A 179 -6.35 3.54 -1.98
C GLY A 179 -7.48 3.77 -0.98
N LYS A 180 -7.28 3.28 0.25
CA LYS A 180 -8.24 3.48 1.36
C LYS A 180 -8.39 4.95 1.69
N ILE A 181 -9.61 5.38 2.03
CA ILE A 181 -9.84 6.73 2.56
C ILE A 181 -9.37 6.77 4.01
N GLU A 182 -8.27 7.48 4.23
CA GLU A 182 -7.66 7.74 5.54
C GLU A 182 -7.01 9.13 5.52
N PHE A 183 -6.97 9.82 6.66
CA PHE A 183 -6.34 11.14 6.78
C PHE A 183 -4.91 11.16 6.20
N ARG A 184 -4.13 10.12 6.51
CA ARG A 184 -2.76 10.01 6.00
C ARG A 184 -2.64 9.85 4.49
N LYS A 185 -3.70 9.42 3.79
CA LYS A 185 -3.69 9.18 2.34
C LYS A 185 -3.99 10.43 1.50
N GLY A 186 -4.51 11.51 2.11
CA GLY A 186 -4.64 12.81 1.44
C GLY A 186 -5.71 12.90 0.34
N GLN A 187 -6.78 12.08 0.38
CA GLN A 187 -7.84 12.17 -0.64
C GLN A 187 -8.60 13.51 -0.60
N ASP A 188 -8.64 14.15 0.55
CA ASP A 188 -9.13 15.51 0.77
C ASP A 188 -8.30 16.55 -0.01
N ILE A 189 -6.96 16.40 -0.04
CA ILE A 189 -6.05 17.22 -0.86
C ILE A 189 -6.32 16.98 -2.35
N VAL A 190 -6.58 15.71 -2.75
CA VAL A 190 -6.94 15.38 -4.13
C VAL A 190 -8.21 16.13 -4.55
N LEU A 191 -9.28 16.09 -3.74
CA LEU A 191 -10.53 16.78 -4.05
C LEU A 191 -10.33 18.29 -4.13
N ALA A 192 -9.61 18.89 -3.18
CA ALA A 192 -9.33 20.33 -3.16
C ALA A 192 -8.54 20.77 -4.41
N ALA A 193 -7.52 20.02 -4.80
CA ALA A 193 -6.72 20.31 -5.98
C ALA A 193 -7.49 20.07 -7.28
N PHE A 194 -8.21 18.93 -7.38
CA PHE A 194 -8.96 18.60 -8.58
C PHE A 194 -10.05 19.61 -8.88
N ARG A 195 -10.79 20.10 -7.88
CA ARG A 195 -11.77 21.16 -8.06
C ARG A 195 -11.15 22.39 -8.73
N ARG A 196 -10.00 22.91 -8.20
CA ARG A 196 -9.29 24.08 -8.77
C ARG A 196 -8.73 23.80 -10.17
N PHE A 197 -8.26 22.59 -10.42
CA PHE A 197 -7.78 22.18 -11.74
C PHE A 197 -8.93 22.12 -12.74
N ARG A 198 -10.08 21.57 -12.35
CA ARG A 198 -11.28 21.46 -13.17
C ARG A 198 -11.83 22.84 -13.61
N GLU A 199 -11.74 23.86 -12.76
CA GLU A 199 -12.12 25.24 -13.11
C GLU A 199 -11.35 25.77 -14.33
N ARG A 200 -10.08 25.37 -14.49
CA ARG A 200 -9.20 25.73 -15.61
C ARG A 200 -9.30 24.77 -16.78
N ARG A 201 -9.64 23.52 -16.52
CA ARG A 201 -9.68 22.40 -17.49
C ARG A 201 -11.02 21.70 -17.43
N PRO A 202 -12.05 22.25 -18.11
CA PRO A 202 -13.42 21.72 -18.06
C PRO A 202 -13.63 20.30 -18.60
N ASP A 203 -12.64 19.74 -19.31
CA ASP A 203 -12.58 18.38 -19.78
C ASP A 203 -11.94 17.40 -18.78
N ALA A 204 -11.43 17.88 -17.63
CA ALA A 204 -10.82 17.00 -16.63
C ALA A 204 -11.86 16.08 -15.97
N LEU A 205 -11.47 14.83 -15.71
CA LEU A 205 -12.25 13.80 -15.02
C LEU A 205 -11.40 13.20 -13.91
N LEU A 206 -11.92 13.13 -12.69
CA LEU A 206 -11.31 12.40 -11.58
C LEU A 206 -11.93 10.99 -11.54
N VAL A 207 -11.09 9.99 -11.75
CA VAL A 207 -11.44 8.56 -11.61
C VAL A 207 -10.75 8.04 -10.35
N THR A 208 -11.53 7.47 -9.44
CA THR A 208 -11.01 6.97 -8.18
C THR A 208 -11.26 5.47 -8.01
N ALA A 209 -10.39 4.84 -7.26
CA ALA A 209 -10.57 3.51 -6.70
C ALA A 209 -10.39 3.62 -5.19
N TRP A 210 -11.31 4.37 -4.56
CA TRP A 210 -11.30 4.63 -3.13
C TRP A 210 -12.21 3.66 -2.42
N HIS A 211 -11.64 2.88 -1.53
CA HIS A 211 -12.38 1.83 -0.85
C HIS A 211 -11.80 1.55 0.54
N ASN A 212 -12.68 1.27 1.50
CA ASN A 212 -12.29 0.82 2.84
C ASN A 212 -13.00 -0.48 3.20
N TYR A 213 -12.25 -1.52 3.51
CA TYR A 213 -12.77 -2.73 4.16
C TYR A 213 -13.28 -2.44 5.58
N TRP A 214 -12.68 -1.42 6.22
CA TRP A 214 -13.10 -0.91 7.53
C TRP A 214 -13.51 0.56 7.38
N PRO A 215 -14.79 0.85 7.04
CA PRO A 215 -15.25 2.21 6.75
C PRO A 215 -14.98 3.21 7.87
N SER A 216 -14.99 2.77 9.13
CA SER A 216 -14.67 3.60 10.29
C SER A 216 -13.27 4.23 10.27
N SER A 217 -12.31 3.63 9.53
CA SER A 217 -10.96 4.20 9.39
C SER A 217 -10.94 5.54 8.65
N SER A 218 -12.01 5.87 7.91
CA SER A 218 -12.17 7.16 7.24
C SER A 218 -12.46 8.32 8.19
N ALA A 219 -12.85 8.04 9.45
CA ALA A 219 -13.22 9.07 10.42
C ALA A 219 -12.08 10.08 10.69
N GLY A 220 -10.81 9.64 10.60
CA GLY A 220 -9.66 10.54 10.74
C GLY A 220 -9.59 11.67 9.70
N ILE A 221 -10.31 11.59 8.60
CA ILE A 221 -10.45 12.68 7.61
C ILE A 221 -11.06 13.94 8.26
N ALA A 222 -11.80 13.82 9.35
CA ALA A 222 -12.31 14.97 10.10
C ALA A 222 -11.21 15.94 10.60
N GLU A 223 -9.97 15.50 10.67
CA GLU A 223 -8.82 16.33 11.02
C GLU A 223 -8.30 17.21 9.84
N SER A 224 -8.83 16.97 8.63
CA SER A 224 -8.38 17.67 7.43
C SER A 224 -8.80 19.14 7.43
N PRO A 225 -7.89 20.07 7.06
CA PRO A 225 -8.26 21.45 6.80
C PRO A 225 -9.03 21.65 5.48
N HIS A 226 -9.10 20.63 4.63
CA HIS A 226 -9.68 20.72 3.28
C HIS A 226 -11.11 20.18 3.20
N THR A 227 -11.62 19.56 4.26
CA THR A 227 -12.96 18.98 4.28
C THR A 227 -13.68 19.26 5.61
N PRO A 228 -14.99 19.59 5.58
CA PRO A 228 -15.75 19.80 6.81
C PRO A 228 -16.12 18.48 7.51
N ALA A 229 -16.10 17.35 6.80
CA ALA A 229 -16.49 16.05 7.34
C ALA A 229 -15.90 14.86 6.53
N PRO A 230 -15.74 13.69 7.15
CA PRO A 230 -15.43 12.46 6.45
C PRO A 230 -16.63 12.00 5.60
N PRO A 231 -16.41 11.07 4.63
CA PRO A 231 -17.51 10.48 3.88
C PRO A 231 -18.44 9.71 4.82
N ALA A 232 -19.76 9.89 4.66
CA ALA A 232 -20.75 9.14 5.43
C ALA A 232 -20.73 7.65 5.09
N ILE A 233 -21.07 6.81 6.07
CA ILE A 233 -21.30 5.38 5.87
C ILE A 233 -22.78 5.18 5.50
N GLY A 234 -23.04 4.58 4.34
CA GLY A 234 -24.38 4.25 3.88
C GLY A 234 -24.98 3.05 4.64
N GLU A 235 -26.28 2.81 4.42
CA GLU A 235 -26.99 1.67 5.03
C GLU A 235 -26.41 0.30 4.63
N ASN A 236 -25.77 0.21 3.48
CA ASN A 236 -25.05 -0.98 3.00
C ASN A 236 -23.64 -1.14 3.64
N GLY A 237 -23.28 -0.32 4.61
CA GLY A 237 -21.99 -0.32 5.28
C GLY A 237 -20.81 0.22 4.44
N ARG A 238 -21.07 0.80 3.27
CA ARG A 238 -20.04 1.37 2.38
C ARG A 238 -19.99 2.88 2.53
N LEU A 239 -18.83 3.46 2.23
CA LEU A 239 -18.64 4.90 2.19
C LEU A 239 -19.39 5.52 0.99
N ARG A 240 -20.03 6.65 1.23
CA ARG A 240 -20.73 7.46 0.22
C ARG A 240 -19.73 8.42 -0.44
N ILE A 241 -18.84 7.87 -1.27
CA ILE A 241 -17.68 8.58 -1.83
C ILE A 241 -18.10 9.62 -2.85
N VAL A 242 -19.08 9.30 -3.72
CA VAL A 242 -19.59 10.22 -4.75
C VAL A 242 -20.21 11.44 -4.10
N GLU A 243 -21.09 11.24 -3.12
CA GLU A 243 -21.74 12.33 -2.39
C GLU A 243 -20.71 13.19 -1.62
N TRP A 244 -19.66 12.54 -1.09
CA TRP A 244 -18.58 13.24 -0.42
C TRP A 244 -17.80 14.12 -1.39
N ALA A 245 -17.44 13.63 -2.58
CA ALA A 245 -16.77 14.41 -3.62
C ALA A 245 -17.64 15.60 -4.08
N MET A 246 -18.95 15.40 -4.27
CA MET A 246 -19.88 16.46 -4.63
C MET A 246 -19.99 17.54 -3.53
N ALA A 247 -20.03 17.14 -2.25
CA ALA A 247 -20.02 18.06 -1.12
C ALA A 247 -18.74 18.93 -1.06
N HIS A 248 -17.64 18.46 -1.69
CA HIS A 248 -16.38 19.21 -1.86
C HIS A 248 -16.36 20.07 -3.15
N GLY A 249 -17.47 20.18 -3.85
CA GLY A 249 -17.60 21.00 -5.06
C GLY A 249 -17.02 20.36 -6.33
N VAL A 250 -16.80 19.04 -6.34
CA VAL A 250 -16.49 18.32 -7.57
C VAL A 250 -17.80 18.03 -8.29
N PRO A 251 -18.00 18.47 -9.55
CA PRO A 251 -19.27 18.26 -10.26
C PRO A 251 -19.51 16.77 -10.55
N PRO A 252 -20.78 16.31 -10.57
CA PRO A 252 -21.12 14.90 -10.80
C PRO A 252 -20.59 14.35 -12.14
N ASP A 253 -20.52 15.18 -13.17
CA ASP A 253 -19.99 14.83 -14.49
C ASP A 253 -18.47 14.76 -14.54
N ALA A 254 -17.78 15.19 -13.49
CA ALA A 254 -16.33 15.23 -13.39
C ALA A 254 -15.74 14.19 -12.40
N PHE A 255 -16.56 13.28 -11.87
CA PHE A 255 -16.16 12.31 -10.87
C PHE A 255 -16.73 10.92 -11.14
N ILE A 256 -15.87 9.90 -11.08
CA ILE A 256 -16.26 8.49 -11.13
C ILE A 256 -15.48 7.73 -10.07
N ASP A 257 -16.16 7.09 -9.11
CA ASP A 257 -15.53 6.16 -8.21
C ASP A 257 -15.77 4.72 -8.69
N MET A 258 -14.67 4.01 -8.95
CA MET A 258 -14.68 2.61 -9.41
C MET A 258 -14.79 1.63 -8.24
N GLY A 259 -14.66 2.12 -6.99
CA GLY A 259 -14.68 1.28 -5.81
C GLY A 259 -13.49 0.30 -5.76
N ILE A 260 -13.79 -0.98 -5.49
CA ILE A 260 -12.78 -2.04 -5.50
C ILE A 260 -12.53 -2.47 -6.95
N LEU A 261 -11.27 -2.43 -7.37
CA LEU A 261 -10.83 -2.97 -8.65
C LEU A 261 -10.21 -4.35 -8.45
N GLY A 262 -10.63 -5.33 -9.25
CA GLY A 262 -9.92 -6.59 -9.40
C GLY A 262 -8.57 -6.38 -10.09
N ARG A 263 -7.61 -7.23 -9.80
CA ARG A 263 -6.23 -7.12 -10.36
C ARG A 263 -6.24 -7.01 -11.88
N GLU A 264 -7.08 -7.79 -12.55
CA GLU A 264 -7.23 -7.82 -14.01
C GLU A 264 -7.81 -6.52 -14.61
N GLN A 265 -8.43 -5.67 -13.80
CA GLN A 265 -9.03 -4.41 -14.24
C GLN A 265 -8.07 -3.23 -14.14
N ILE A 266 -7.05 -3.32 -13.29
CA ILE A 266 -6.16 -2.20 -12.94
C ILE A 266 -5.47 -1.65 -14.19
N ALA A 267 -4.82 -2.51 -14.99
CA ALA A 267 -4.10 -2.09 -16.18
C ALA A 267 -5.04 -1.43 -17.21
N ALA A 268 -6.24 -1.99 -17.40
CA ALA A 268 -7.24 -1.45 -18.35
C ALA A 268 -7.81 -0.09 -17.91
N ILE A 269 -7.97 0.16 -16.61
CA ILE A 269 -8.40 1.47 -16.09
C ILE A 269 -7.27 2.49 -16.23
N LEU A 270 -6.05 2.11 -15.83
CA LEU A 270 -4.89 3.00 -15.86
C LEU A 270 -4.47 3.35 -17.29
N ALA A 271 -4.72 2.50 -18.28
CA ALA A 271 -4.44 2.78 -19.69
C ALA A 271 -5.18 4.02 -20.23
N ASP A 272 -6.34 4.34 -19.68
CA ASP A 272 -7.11 5.53 -20.05
C ASP A 272 -6.79 6.76 -19.18
N CYS A 273 -5.83 6.64 -18.22
CA CYS A 273 -5.47 7.71 -17.31
C CYS A 273 -4.28 8.55 -17.83
N HIS A 274 -4.32 9.84 -17.55
CA HIS A 274 -3.32 10.81 -18.00
C HIS A 274 -2.38 11.28 -16.89
N ALA A 275 -2.79 11.10 -15.63
CA ALA A 275 -2.04 11.37 -14.42
C ALA A 275 -2.55 10.48 -13.29
N ALA A 276 -1.69 10.12 -12.35
CA ALA A 276 -2.10 9.50 -11.09
C ALA A 276 -1.55 10.34 -9.92
N VAL A 277 -2.37 10.55 -8.87
CA VAL A 277 -2.06 11.49 -7.80
C VAL A 277 -2.16 10.86 -6.42
N PHE A 278 -1.09 11.03 -5.62
CA PHE A 278 -0.95 10.47 -4.29
C PHE A 278 -0.30 11.48 -3.33
N PRO A 279 -1.06 12.52 -2.89
CA PRO A 279 -0.55 13.56 -1.99
C PRO A 279 -0.60 13.09 -0.53
N ASN A 280 -0.10 11.90 -0.28
CA ASN A 280 -0.21 11.25 1.03
C ASN A 280 0.57 12.04 2.09
N ARG A 281 -0.04 12.22 3.25
CA ARG A 281 0.64 12.82 4.40
C ARG A 281 1.68 11.87 4.98
N CYS A 282 1.44 10.56 4.84
CA CYS A 282 2.38 9.52 5.29
C CYS A 282 2.15 8.18 4.57
N GLU A 283 3.26 7.49 4.33
CA GLU A 283 3.31 6.08 3.98
C GLU A 283 4.31 5.35 4.87
N GLY A 284 3.84 4.32 5.59
CA GLY A 284 4.71 3.44 6.38
C GLY A 284 5.53 2.47 5.50
N ALA A 285 4.95 2.04 4.38
CA ALA A 285 5.64 1.30 3.31
C ALA A 285 5.90 2.24 2.11
N THR A 286 5.74 1.75 0.87
CA THR A 286 6.06 2.52 -0.34
C THR A 286 4.86 3.00 -1.15
N ASN A 287 3.67 2.53 -0.99
CA ASN A 287 2.47 2.79 -1.80
C ASN A 287 2.38 1.94 -3.08
N LEU A 288 1.74 0.78 -2.94
CA LEU A 288 1.53 -0.16 -4.05
C LEU A 288 0.75 0.46 -5.22
N VAL A 289 -0.31 1.24 -4.95
CA VAL A 289 -1.14 1.82 -6.01
C VAL A 289 -0.37 2.82 -6.87
N ALA A 290 0.55 3.58 -6.27
CA ALA A 290 1.45 4.46 -7.00
C ALA A 290 2.42 3.67 -7.90
N MET A 291 2.98 2.58 -7.39
CA MET A 291 3.85 1.69 -8.18
C MET A 291 3.08 0.98 -9.30
N GLU A 292 1.83 0.61 -9.08
CA GLU A 292 0.94 0.04 -10.11
C GLU A 292 0.69 1.04 -11.23
N ALA A 293 0.42 2.31 -10.90
CA ALA A 293 0.28 3.38 -11.90
C ALA A 293 1.58 3.59 -12.69
N MET A 294 2.75 3.63 -12.03
CA MET A 294 4.04 3.70 -12.70
C MET A 294 4.26 2.50 -13.64
N ALA A 295 3.97 1.28 -13.19
CA ALA A 295 4.13 0.06 -14.00
C ALA A 295 3.30 0.08 -15.27
N CYS A 296 2.07 0.62 -15.19
CA CYS A 296 1.17 0.81 -16.33
C CYS A 296 1.57 2.00 -17.23
N GLY A 297 2.63 2.74 -16.92
CA GLY A 297 3.10 3.88 -17.73
C GLY A 297 2.25 5.13 -17.57
N VAL A 298 1.65 5.35 -16.39
CA VAL A 298 0.95 6.59 -16.03
C VAL A 298 1.93 7.52 -15.30
N PRO A 299 2.05 8.81 -15.68
CA PRO A 299 2.87 9.76 -14.93
C PRO A 299 2.27 9.99 -13.53
N VAL A 300 3.12 9.92 -12.51
CA VAL A 300 2.67 9.93 -11.11
C VAL A 300 3.11 11.21 -10.40
N ILE A 301 2.21 11.80 -9.62
CA ILE A 301 2.48 12.89 -8.70
C ILE A 301 2.46 12.31 -7.28
N LEU A 302 3.58 12.44 -6.54
CA LEU A 302 3.79 11.86 -5.21
C LEU A 302 4.17 12.94 -4.19
N SER A 303 3.66 12.86 -2.97
CA SER A 303 4.20 13.63 -1.85
C SER A 303 5.66 13.23 -1.57
N ALA A 304 6.53 14.21 -1.36
CA ALA A 304 7.96 13.98 -1.07
C ALA A 304 8.18 13.83 0.45
N ASN A 305 7.58 12.80 1.06
CA ASN A 305 7.72 12.51 2.48
C ASN A 305 7.74 10.99 2.74
N THR A 306 8.14 10.61 3.93
CA THR A 306 8.08 9.26 4.51
C THR A 306 8.43 8.14 3.50
N GLY A 307 7.68 7.05 3.42
CA GLY A 307 7.97 5.94 2.50
C GLY A 307 7.89 6.28 1.01
N HIS A 308 7.22 7.37 0.63
CA HIS A 308 7.23 7.83 -0.77
C HIS A 308 8.62 8.24 -1.27
N LEU A 309 9.52 8.67 -0.36
CA LEU A 309 10.90 9.03 -0.73
C LEU A 309 11.64 7.86 -1.39
N ASP A 310 11.29 6.62 -1.06
CA ASP A 310 11.86 5.42 -1.65
C ASP A 310 11.43 5.18 -3.11
N LEU A 311 10.38 5.87 -3.57
CA LEU A 311 9.89 5.81 -4.95
C LEU A 311 10.40 6.95 -5.82
N ILE A 312 10.87 8.06 -5.23
CA ILE A 312 11.26 9.26 -5.96
C ILE A 312 12.69 9.13 -6.50
N ARG A 313 12.82 9.24 -7.81
CA ARG A 313 14.10 9.36 -8.54
C ARG A 313 14.00 10.55 -9.50
N GLU A 314 15.13 10.98 -10.02
CA GLU A 314 15.15 12.05 -11.02
C GLU A 314 14.33 11.66 -12.26
N GLY A 315 13.35 12.46 -12.61
CA GLY A 315 12.52 12.31 -13.82
C GLY A 315 11.41 11.26 -13.75
N ASN A 316 11.38 10.38 -12.76
CA ASN A 316 10.44 9.23 -12.71
C ASN A 316 9.04 9.57 -12.15
N CYS A 317 8.87 10.74 -11.56
CA CYS A 317 7.60 11.25 -11.03
C CYS A 317 7.67 12.75 -10.86
N LEU A 318 6.54 13.37 -10.48
CA LEU A 318 6.48 14.77 -10.09
C LEU A 318 6.33 14.85 -8.55
N PRO A 319 7.40 15.12 -7.80
CA PRO A 319 7.34 15.15 -6.35
C PRO A 319 6.70 16.43 -5.81
N LEU A 320 5.73 16.32 -4.92
CA LEU A 320 5.18 17.43 -4.15
C LEU A 320 6.16 17.76 -3.01
N ARG A 321 6.92 18.82 -3.19
CA ARG A 321 8.00 19.24 -2.26
C ARG A 321 7.56 20.35 -1.32
N ARG A 322 6.56 21.15 -1.70
CA ARG A 322 5.98 22.19 -0.84
C ARG A 322 5.02 21.54 0.14
N GLN A 323 5.51 21.31 1.34
CA GLN A 323 4.75 20.67 2.41
C GLN A 323 4.84 21.47 3.70
N SER A 324 3.72 21.57 4.42
CA SER A 324 3.69 22.05 5.79
C SER A 324 3.67 20.88 6.77
N PRO A 325 4.12 21.09 8.00
CA PRO A 325 4.02 20.07 9.05
C PRO A 325 2.56 19.71 9.34
N VAL A 326 2.28 18.40 9.50
CA VAL A 326 1.01 17.93 10.05
C VAL A 326 1.07 18.09 11.57
N PRO A 327 0.00 18.61 12.25
CA PRO A 327 -0.03 18.68 13.71
C PRO A 327 0.26 17.34 14.36
N ASP A 328 1.20 17.34 15.32
CA ASP A 328 1.72 16.14 15.97
C ASP A 328 1.82 16.34 17.50
N PRO A 329 0.69 16.44 18.21
CA PRO A 329 0.68 16.78 19.64
C PRO A 329 1.21 15.66 20.54
N ASP A 330 1.25 14.43 20.08
CA ASP A 330 1.62 13.23 20.85
C ASP A 330 2.85 12.47 20.27
N GLY A 331 3.52 13.02 19.27
CA GLY A 331 4.68 12.39 18.62
C GLY A 331 4.34 11.21 17.71
N SER A 332 3.06 11.03 17.35
CA SER A 332 2.59 9.91 16.52
C SER A 332 2.76 10.13 15.01
N ARG A 333 3.14 11.35 14.58
CA ARG A 333 3.16 11.78 13.16
C ARG A 333 4.51 12.34 12.70
N ARG A 334 5.58 11.90 13.31
CA ARG A 334 6.92 12.36 12.94
C ARG A 334 7.20 12.12 11.45
N GLY A 335 7.60 13.16 10.74
CA GLY A 335 7.92 13.10 9.31
C GLY A 335 6.71 13.16 8.38
N TRP A 336 5.49 13.25 8.91
CA TRP A 336 4.30 13.47 8.09
C TRP A 336 4.33 14.88 7.48
N GLY A 337 3.81 15.01 6.25
CA GLY A 337 3.80 16.28 5.51
C GLY A 337 2.46 16.54 4.84
N GLU A 338 1.93 17.75 5.01
CA GLU A 338 0.75 18.27 4.31
C GLU A 338 1.17 18.84 2.96
N SER A 339 0.87 18.16 1.87
CA SER A 339 1.24 18.60 0.51
C SER A 339 0.42 19.79 0.07
N SER A 340 1.08 20.77 -0.60
CA SER A 340 0.43 21.96 -1.15
C SER A 340 -0.57 21.60 -2.25
N VAL A 341 -1.80 22.06 -2.08
CA VAL A 341 -2.86 21.96 -3.09
C VAL A 341 -2.45 22.71 -4.37
N GLU A 342 -1.80 23.88 -4.22
CA GLU A 342 -1.33 24.71 -5.34
C GLU A 342 -0.27 23.97 -6.17
N GLU A 343 0.69 23.31 -5.51
CA GLU A 343 1.74 22.56 -6.22
C GLU A 343 1.14 21.36 -6.97
N LEU A 344 0.14 20.68 -6.38
CA LEU A 344 -0.56 19.60 -7.06
C LEU A 344 -1.30 20.11 -8.31
N VAL A 345 -1.95 21.26 -8.24
CA VAL A 345 -2.59 21.90 -9.40
C VAL A 345 -1.57 22.26 -10.48
N GLU A 346 -0.42 22.84 -10.10
CA GLU A 346 0.68 23.18 -11.03
C GLU A 346 1.21 21.92 -11.74
N HIS A 347 1.39 20.82 -11.02
CA HIS A 347 1.83 19.58 -11.63
C HIS A 347 0.77 18.97 -12.57
N LEU A 348 -0.51 19.03 -12.22
CA LEU A 348 -1.59 18.64 -13.12
C LEU A 348 -1.65 19.49 -14.37
N ASP A 349 -1.53 20.83 -14.26
CA ASP A 349 -1.46 21.74 -15.41
C ASP A 349 -0.24 21.44 -16.30
N ARG A 350 0.92 21.11 -15.71
CA ARG A 350 2.11 20.67 -16.45
C ARG A 350 1.86 19.39 -17.24
N LEU A 351 1.27 18.36 -16.63
CA LEU A 351 0.95 17.10 -17.32
C LEU A 351 -0.11 17.29 -18.41
N TYR A 352 -1.03 18.23 -18.21
CA TYR A 352 -2.05 18.58 -19.20
C TYR A 352 -1.44 19.27 -20.42
N THR A 353 -0.54 20.24 -20.23
CA THR A 353 0.00 21.11 -21.29
C THR A 353 1.23 20.53 -21.98
N ASP A 354 2.12 19.85 -21.28
CA ASP A 354 3.34 19.22 -21.83
C ASP A 354 3.22 17.71 -21.86
N ARG A 355 2.53 17.21 -22.88
CA ARG A 355 2.30 15.76 -23.09
C ARG A 355 3.59 14.99 -23.39
N ALA A 356 4.63 15.67 -23.90
CA ALA A 356 5.92 15.04 -24.16
C ALA A 356 6.69 14.82 -22.84
N ALA A 357 6.72 15.82 -21.95
CA ALA A 357 7.29 15.65 -20.61
C ALA A 357 6.52 14.61 -19.78
N ALA A 358 5.17 14.59 -19.90
CA ALA A 358 4.34 13.57 -19.24
C ALA A 358 4.73 12.14 -19.66
N ARG A 359 4.91 11.90 -20.97
CA ARG A 359 5.37 10.60 -21.49
C ARG A 359 6.74 10.21 -20.97
N ARG A 360 7.73 11.13 -21.02
CA ARG A 360 9.07 10.85 -20.48
C ARG A 360 9.02 10.48 -18.99
N CYS A 361 8.26 11.22 -18.19
CA CYS A 361 8.07 10.93 -16.77
C CYS A 361 7.47 9.53 -16.55
N ALA A 362 6.47 9.15 -17.33
CA ALA A 362 5.84 7.84 -17.27
C ALA A 362 6.80 6.70 -17.66
N GLU A 363 7.60 6.90 -18.71
CA GLU A 363 8.62 5.93 -19.16
C GLU A 363 9.69 5.70 -18.09
N GLU A 364 10.22 6.76 -17.47
CA GLU A 364 11.19 6.66 -16.37
C GLU A 364 10.57 6.01 -15.13
N GLY A 365 9.33 6.36 -14.77
CA GLY A 365 8.60 5.73 -13.66
C GLY A 365 8.42 4.24 -13.89
N ARG A 366 8.02 3.85 -15.10
CA ARG A 366 7.86 2.44 -15.49
C ARG A 366 9.20 1.70 -15.46
N ALA A 367 10.26 2.27 -16.03
CA ALA A 367 11.59 1.66 -16.05
C ALA A 367 12.09 1.40 -14.62
N PHE A 368 11.91 2.35 -13.71
CA PHE A 368 12.28 2.23 -12.32
C PHE A 368 11.56 1.05 -11.62
N VAL A 369 10.22 1.00 -11.68
CA VAL A 369 9.49 -0.06 -10.95
C VAL A 369 9.71 -1.44 -11.56
N ARG A 370 9.85 -1.56 -12.88
CA ARG A 370 10.17 -2.82 -13.56
C ARG A 370 11.58 -3.33 -13.24
N GLY A 371 12.54 -2.42 -13.06
CA GLY A 371 13.92 -2.77 -12.75
C GLY A 371 14.18 -3.04 -11.27
N GLU A 372 13.58 -2.24 -10.38
CA GLU A 372 13.96 -2.22 -8.98
C GLU A 372 12.85 -2.62 -8.00
N ARG A 373 11.57 -2.55 -8.41
CA ARG A 373 10.41 -2.73 -7.53
C ARG A 373 9.49 -3.84 -8.02
N THR A 374 10.05 -5.05 -8.20
CA THR A 374 9.26 -6.23 -8.55
C THR A 374 8.99 -7.10 -7.32
N TRP A 375 7.89 -7.84 -7.32
CA TRP A 375 7.59 -8.81 -6.26
C TRP A 375 8.69 -9.87 -6.12
N ARG A 376 9.36 -10.24 -7.21
CA ARG A 376 10.50 -11.18 -7.15
C ARG A 376 11.69 -10.59 -6.42
N ALA A 377 12.03 -9.31 -6.69
CA ALA A 377 13.10 -8.60 -5.98
C ALA A 377 12.76 -8.43 -4.50
N PHE A 378 11.51 -8.05 -4.19
CA PHE A 378 10.99 -8.01 -2.84
C PHE A 378 11.18 -9.34 -2.13
N ALA A 379 10.62 -10.44 -2.68
CA ALA A 379 10.60 -11.73 -2.00
C ALA A 379 12.00 -12.26 -1.72
N ARG A 380 12.96 -12.05 -2.65
CA ARG A 380 14.36 -12.38 -2.44
C ARG A 380 14.95 -11.61 -1.25
N SER A 381 14.87 -10.28 -1.27
CA SER A 381 15.42 -9.45 -0.19
C SER A 381 14.69 -9.67 1.14
N PHE A 382 13.39 -9.97 1.10
CA PHE A 382 12.60 -10.27 2.27
C PHE A 382 13.02 -11.59 2.93
N VAL A 383 13.19 -12.66 2.15
CA VAL A 383 13.67 -13.95 2.66
C VAL A 383 15.08 -13.81 3.22
N GLU A 384 16.00 -13.13 2.53
CA GLU A 384 17.34 -12.80 3.06
C GLU A 384 17.27 -11.99 4.37
N ALA A 385 16.29 -11.07 4.47
CA ALA A 385 16.14 -10.25 5.66
C ALA A 385 15.54 -11.00 6.85
N VAL A 386 14.78 -12.06 6.67
CA VAL A 386 14.19 -12.85 7.78
C VAL A 386 15.06 -14.03 8.20
N GLU A 387 15.95 -14.49 7.38
CA GLU A 387 16.98 -15.50 7.67
C GLU A 387 18.22 -14.89 8.35
#